data_05d1a3724e3fc533b7d8317c8fcc51ea
#
_entry.id   05d1a3724e3fc533b7d8317c8fcc51ea
#
_cell.length_a   1.000
_cell.length_b   1.000
_cell.length_c   1.000
_cell.angle_alpha   90.00
_cell.angle_beta   90.00
_cell.angle_gamma   90.00
#
_symmetry.space_group_name_H-M   'P 1'
#
loop_
_entity.id
_entity.type
_entity.pdbx_description
1 polymer ?
#
loop_
_entity_poly.entity_id
_entity_poly.type
_entity_poly.pdbx_seq_one_letter_code
_entity_poly.pdbx_strand_id
1 'polypeptide(L)'
;HDFVKLHAAYAQAVAHKGQPTVVIIRTIKGYGLGPAFAGRNTTHQKKKADLEDLKFMRDDMGLKFTDKELEKYPYVMPADIPELVEYAKSRRDQLNGFVPKRVQPAIDITTPVPETYAEFDDGTKGNMQVSTTMAFVRLLRSLMKSEAVGPRVVPIIPDEARTFGMDPLFAEFGIYHPEGQLYKPVDHKVLMKYKESESGQLFEEGINEAGATSTFIAAATSFATHGCMTVPFYIFYSMFGFQRVADLIWSAADQRARGFLIGATSGRTTLNGEGLQHQDGHSLLMAHTNPAVRAWDPAFAYELATIIQYGIKEMVEDDKDVIHYIAVYNENYPMPPKPKSVDEGIIKGLYMLRGAPKGDGPVVRLIGSGPIMIQVLDAVEKLEEFGVRSEIWSATSYGELRRDGLEVDRWNRLNPGKEAKKTWTQTMLGESKTPIIAVSDNMAAVPDMVRKWMPENYEVLGTDGFGRSDTREALRRFFEVDGVAVTLAALSQLVRKGDIEASVYQKAAKKFGISTKRNDITEL
;
A
#
# COMPACT_ATOMS: atom_id res chain seq x y z
N HIS A 1 -19.56 -6.07 40.33
CA HIS A 1 -20.29 -5.58 39.16
C HIS A 1 -21.76 -5.96 39.25
N ASP A 2 -22.64 -5.08 38.81
CA ASP A 2 -24.10 -5.27 38.87
C ASP A 2 -24.60 -5.71 37.48
N PHE A 3 -24.80 -7.01 37.29
CA PHE A 3 -25.23 -7.57 36.01
C PHE A 3 -26.63 -7.11 35.61
N VAL A 4 -27.48 -6.80 36.56
CA VAL A 4 -28.85 -6.31 36.29
C VAL A 4 -28.77 -4.90 35.66
N LYS A 5 -27.95 -4.03 36.23
CA LYS A 5 -27.71 -2.68 35.65
C LYS A 5 -27.03 -2.75 34.28
N LEU A 6 -26.05 -3.62 34.10
CA LEU A 6 -25.40 -3.83 32.81
C LEU A 6 -26.39 -4.29 31.76
N HIS A 7 -27.21 -5.30 32.09
CA HIS A 7 -28.24 -5.79 31.18
C HIS A 7 -29.26 -4.68 30.81
N ALA A 8 -29.72 -3.92 31.81
CA ALA A 8 -30.66 -2.84 31.59
C ALA A 8 -30.08 -1.74 30.68
N ALA A 9 -28.81 -1.38 30.88
CA ALA A 9 -28.12 -0.39 30.05
C ALA A 9 -27.99 -0.86 28.59
N TYR A 10 -27.59 -2.12 28.37
CA TYR A 10 -27.52 -2.69 27.02
C TYR A 10 -28.91 -2.82 26.37
N ALA A 11 -29.89 -3.28 27.10
CA ALA A 11 -31.27 -3.38 26.58
C ALA A 11 -31.80 -2.00 26.14
N GLN A 12 -31.55 -0.97 26.94
CA GLN A 12 -31.91 0.41 26.61
C GLN A 12 -31.15 0.93 25.38
N ALA A 13 -29.83 0.66 25.31
CA ALA A 13 -29.01 1.06 24.16
C ALA A 13 -29.50 0.41 22.85
N VAL A 14 -29.83 -0.89 22.89
CA VAL A 14 -30.35 -1.61 21.70
C VAL A 14 -31.75 -1.11 21.29
N ALA A 15 -32.59 -0.73 22.26
CA ALA A 15 -33.93 -0.20 21.99
C ALA A 15 -33.91 1.24 21.44
N HIS A 16 -32.85 2.01 21.73
CA HIS A 16 -32.72 3.41 21.28
C HIS A 16 -32.56 3.49 19.75
N LYS A 17 -33.28 4.41 19.12
CA LYS A 17 -33.25 4.65 17.66
C LYS A 17 -32.98 6.12 17.37
N GLY A 18 -32.45 6.40 16.17
CA GLY A 18 -32.23 7.77 15.67
C GLY A 18 -30.91 8.41 16.08
N GLN A 19 -30.21 7.88 17.06
CA GLN A 19 -28.90 8.37 17.52
C GLN A 19 -28.01 7.22 17.98
N PRO A 20 -26.68 7.31 17.80
CA PRO A 20 -25.75 6.36 18.42
C PRO A 20 -25.81 6.41 19.95
N THR A 21 -25.62 5.27 20.59
CA THR A 21 -25.57 5.15 22.05
C THR A 21 -24.19 4.66 22.49
N VAL A 22 -23.57 5.41 23.40
CA VAL A 22 -22.30 5.03 24.04
C VAL A 22 -22.56 4.63 25.48
N VAL A 23 -22.19 3.41 25.86
CA VAL A 23 -22.27 2.93 27.24
C VAL A 23 -20.87 2.95 27.86
N ILE A 24 -20.67 3.88 28.80
CA ILE A 24 -19.40 3.98 29.53
C ILE A 24 -19.43 3.09 30.76
N ILE A 25 -18.56 2.07 30.80
CA ILE A 25 -18.51 1.06 31.85
C ILE A 25 -17.21 1.20 32.65
N ARG A 26 -17.33 1.45 33.96
CA ARG A 26 -16.19 1.40 34.88
C ARG A 26 -15.96 -0.02 35.34
N THR A 27 -14.83 -0.61 34.99
CA THR A 27 -14.45 -1.98 35.33
C THR A 27 -13.21 -2.01 36.23
N ILE A 28 -12.97 -3.18 36.85
CA ILE A 28 -11.76 -3.45 37.63
C ILE A 28 -11.01 -4.58 36.94
N LYS A 29 -9.73 -4.38 36.62
CA LYS A 29 -8.90 -5.41 35.99
C LYS A 29 -8.79 -6.62 36.91
N GLY A 30 -9.02 -7.82 36.37
CA GLY A 30 -9.01 -9.06 37.16
C GLY A 30 -10.26 -9.32 37.98
N TYR A 31 -11.36 -8.59 37.70
CA TYR A 31 -12.65 -8.87 38.35
C TYR A 31 -13.10 -10.32 38.10
N GLY A 32 -13.60 -11.00 39.14
CA GLY A 32 -14.03 -12.41 39.08
C GLY A 32 -12.90 -13.43 39.22
N LEU A 33 -11.65 -13.00 39.21
CA LEU A 33 -10.48 -13.89 39.42
C LEU A 33 -10.00 -13.94 40.85
N GLY A 34 -10.70 -13.29 41.77
CA GLY A 34 -10.37 -13.27 43.21
C GLY A 34 -9.43 -12.13 43.64
N PRO A 35 -9.20 -12.02 44.94
CA PRO A 35 -8.47 -10.88 45.56
C PRO A 35 -6.99 -10.84 45.18
N ALA A 36 -6.41 -11.94 44.71
CA ALA A 36 -5.03 -11.97 44.26
C ALA A 36 -4.87 -11.34 42.84
N PHE A 37 -5.97 -11.10 42.12
CA PHE A 37 -5.99 -10.50 40.78
C PHE A 37 -6.74 -9.16 40.76
N ALA A 38 -7.91 -9.09 41.40
CA ALA A 38 -8.80 -7.93 41.23
C ALA A 38 -8.14 -6.64 41.78
N GLY A 39 -8.01 -5.63 40.88
CA GLY A 39 -7.48 -4.32 41.24
C GLY A 39 -5.98 -4.26 41.59
N ARG A 40 -5.23 -5.29 41.25
CA ARG A 40 -3.79 -5.38 41.54
C ARG A 40 -2.94 -4.91 40.37
N ASN A 41 -1.89 -4.14 40.63
CA ASN A 41 -0.92 -3.73 39.62
C ASN A 41 -0.19 -4.93 38.99
N THR A 42 0.04 -5.99 39.76
CA THR A 42 0.70 -7.23 39.32
C THR A 42 -0.16 -8.07 38.37
N THR A 43 -1.46 -7.86 38.32
CA THR A 43 -2.40 -8.66 37.49
C THR A 43 -2.02 -8.68 36.00
N HIS A 44 -1.47 -7.57 35.51
CA HIS A 44 -1.04 -7.49 34.08
C HIS A 44 0.06 -8.51 33.75
N GLN A 45 0.93 -8.84 34.69
CA GLN A 45 2.07 -9.74 34.49
C GLN A 45 1.85 -11.14 35.08
N LYS A 46 0.78 -11.35 35.87
CA LYS A 46 0.51 -12.63 36.53
C LYS A 46 0.11 -13.67 35.49
N LYS A 47 1.00 -14.63 35.21
CA LYS A 47 0.85 -15.66 34.18
C LYS A 47 0.19 -16.95 34.66
N LYS A 48 0.20 -17.19 36.00
CA LYS A 48 -0.34 -18.38 36.62
C LYS A 48 -1.14 -18.00 37.87
N ALA A 49 -2.27 -18.68 38.09
CA ALA A 49 -2.97 -18.73 39.34
C ALA A 49 -2.34 -19.82 40.21
N ASP A 50 -2.20 -19.58 41.53
CA ASP A 50 -1.86 -20.63 42.47
C ASP A 50 -3.11 -21.45 42.83
N LEU A 51 -2.92 -22.51 43.62
CA LEU A 51 -4.03 -23.40 43.94
C LEU A 51 -5.13 -22.70 44.77
N GLU A 52 -4.77 -21.78 45.65
CA GLU A 52 -5.73 -21.01 46.45
C GLU A 52 -6.54 -20.02 45.54
N ASP A 53 -5.88 -19.41 44.56
CA ASP A 53 -6.58 -18.61 43.55
C ASP A 53 -7.62 -19.44 42.77
N LEU A 54 -7.22 -20.66 42.34
CA LEU A 54 -8.11 -21.58 41.62
C LEU A 54 -9.27 -22.08 42.51
N LYS A 55 -9.03 -22.35 43.79
CA LYS A 55 -10.11 -22.68 44.73
C LYS A 55 -11.09 -21.55 44.87
N PHE A 56 -10.60 -20.31 45.04
CA PHE A 56 -11.46 -19.14 45.06
C PHE A 56 -12.34 -19.04 43.80
N MET A 57 -11.74 -19.15 42.62
CA MET A 57 -12.49 -19.09 41.35
C MET A 57 -13.52 -20.21 41.22
N ARG A 58 -13.15 -21.44 41.60
CA ARG A 58 -14.07 -22.58 41.65
C ARG A 58 -15.30 -22.30 42.50
N ASP A 59 -15.04 -21.87 43.73
CA ASP A 59 -16.09 -21.66 44.73
C ASP A 59 -16.99 -20.48 44.38
N ASP A 60 -16.42 -19.38 43.90
CA ASP A 60 -17.16 -18.20 43.42
C ASP A 60 -18.03 -18.50 42.18
N MET A 61 -17.55 -19.36 41.30
CA MET A 61 -18.29 -19.81 40.09
C MET A 61 -19.20 -21.00 40.33
N GLY A 62 -19.19 -21.59 41.54
CA GLY A 62 -20.02 -22.78 41.88
C GLY A 62 -19.61 -24.04 41.09
N LEU A 63 -18.35 -24.17 40.69
CA LEU A 63 -17.87 -25.32 39.91
C LEU A 63 -17.61 -26.53 40.83
N LYS A 64 -17.81 -27.74 40.32
CA LYS A 64 -17.74 -28.98 41.11
C LYS A 64 -16.42 -29.75 40.94
N PHE A 65 -15.30 -29.06 41.01
CA PHE A 65 -13.99 -29.72 40.98
C PHE A 65 -13.39 -29.93 42.37
N THR A 66 -12.76 -31.07 42.59
CA THR A 66 -11.96 -31.34 43.76
C THR A 66 -10.65 -30.56 43.70
N ASP A 67 -10.01 -30.32 44.86
CA ASP A 67 -8.71 -29.65 44.91
C ASP A 67 -7.64 -30.35 44.07
N LYS A 68 -7.66 -31.70 44.05
CA LYS A 68 -6.74 -32.50 43.22
C LYS A 68 -6.96 -32.35 41.71
N GLU A 69 -8.21 -32.11 41.28
CA GLU A 69 -8.50 -31.83 39.90
C GLU A 69 -8.04 -30.43 39.49
N LEU A 70 -8.15 -29.43 40.39
CA LEU A 70 -7.67 -28.07 40.11
C LEU A 70 -6.16 -28.02 39.83
N GLU A 71 -5.36 -28.88 40.45
CA GLU A 71 -3.93 -28.98 40.13
C GLU A 71 -3.60 -29.33 38.68
N LYS A 72 -4.59 -29.92 37.97
CA LYS A 72 -4.49 -30.30 36.54
C LYS A 72 -5.12 -29.28 35.59
N TYR A 73 -5.59 -28.16 36.11
CA TYR A 73 -6.30 -27.13 35.32
C TYR A 73 -7.44 -27.70 34.49
N PRO A 74 -8.50 -28.25 35.11
CA PRO A 74 -9.59 -28.91 34.43
C PRO A 74 -10.39 -27.92 33.55
N TYR A 75 -10.89 -28.41 32.43
CA TYR A 75 -11.83 -27.66 31.62
C TYR A 75 -13.27 -27.95 32.06
N VAL A 76 -14.10 -26.89 32.12
CA VAL A 76 -15.56 -27.05 32.22
C VAL A 76 -16.06 -27.48 30.84
N MET A 77 -16.52 -28.70 30.74
CA MET A 77 -17.14 -29.20 29.50
C MET A 77 -18.60 -28.72 29.41
N PRO A 78 -18.99 -28.01 28.34
CA PRO A 78 -20.38 -27.57 28.19
C PRO A 78 -21.41 -28.73 28.30
N ALA A 79 -21.04 -29.93 27.83
CA ALA A 79 -21.89 -31.12 27.93
C ALA A 79 -22.20 -31.53 29.37
N ASP A 80 -21.42 -31.15 30.36
CA ASP A 80 -21.63 -31.43 31.76
C ASP A 80 -22.76 -30.57 32.38
N ILE A 81 -23.18 -29.53 31.63
CA ILE A 81 -24.24 -28.59 32.04
C ILE A 81 -25.26 -28.46 30.89
N PRO A 82 -26.16 -29.44 30.68
CA PRO A 82 -27.09 -29.46 29.53
C PRO A 82 -27.93 -28.19 29.39
N GLU A 83 -28.36 -27.61 30.47
CA GLU A 83 -29.18 -26.39 30.52
C GLU A 83 -28.40 -25.19 29.98
N LEU A 84 -27.10 -25.11 30.25
CA LEU A 84 -26.21 -24.07 29.71
C LEU A 84 -26.00 -24.24 28.20
N VAL A 85 -25.90 -25.49 27.74
CA VAL A 85 -25.78 -25.80 26.30
C VAL A 85 -27.03 -25.38 25.55
N GLU A 86 -28.20 -25.72 26.10
CA GLU A 86 -29.49 -25.36 25.51
C GLU A 86 -29.67 -23.82 25.46
N TYR A 87 -29.39 -23.16 26.58
CA TYR A 87 -29.44 -21.70 26.64
C TYR A 87 -28.48 -21.06 25.60
N ALA A 88 -27.24 -21.51 25.54
CA ALA A 88 -26.24 -20.97 24.61
C ALA A 88 -26.67 -21.20 23.15
N LYS A 89 -27.24 -22.37 22.81
CA LYS A 89 -27.77 -22.66 21.46
C LYS A 89 -28.94 -21.74 21.13
N SER A 90 -29.95 -21.63 22.02
CA SER A 90 -31.10 -20.77 21.77
C SER A 90 -30.71 -19.31 21.55
N ARG A 91 -29.71 -18.81 22.28
CA ARG A 91 -29.19 -17.46 22.07
C ARG A 91 -28.46 -17.33 20.73
N ARG A 92 -27.71 -18.36 20.31
CA ARG A 92 -27.04 -18.38 19.00
C ARG A 92 -28.07 -18.42 17.86
N ASP A 93 -29.11 -19.19 17.99
CA ASP A 93 -30.15 -19.29 16.98
C ASP A 93 -30.90 -17.95 16.80
N GLN A 94 -31.15 -17.21 17.89
CA GLN A 94 -31.68 -15.84 17.84
C GLN A 94 -30.76 -14.84 17.10
N LEU A 95 -29.47 -15.10 17.05
CA LEU A 95 -28.45 -14.30 16.34
C LEU A 95 -28.17 -14.86 14.94
N ASN A 96 -28.92 -15.83 14.45
CA ASN A 96 -28.67 -16.55 13.19
C ASN A 96 -27.30 -17.25 13.15
N GLY A 97 -26.77 -17.70 14.28
CA GLY A 97 -25.52 -18.42 14.41
C GLY A 97 -24.41 -17.62 15.09
N PHE A 98 -23.16 -17.85 14.69
CA PHE A 98 -22.01 -17.15 15.26
C PHE A 98 -21.92 -15.71 14.72
N VAL A 99 -21.43 -14.79 15.57
CA VAL A 99 -21.23 -13.38 15.21
C VAL A 99 -19.75 -13.03 15.43
N PRO A 100 -19.02 -12.56 14.40
CA PRO A 100 -19.45 -12.56 13.00
C PRO A 100 -19.56 -13.97 12.44
N LYS A 101 -20.58 -14.22 11.63
CA LYS A 101 -20.68 -15.46 10.87
C LYS A 101 -19.70 -15.34 9.70
N ARG A 102 -18.55 -15.98 9.81
CA ARG A 102 -17.64 -16.09 8.67
C ARG A 102 -18.25 -17.06 7.67
N VAL A 103 -18.60 -16.56 6.52
CA VAL A 103 -18.95 -17.37 5.36
C VAL A 103 -17.72 -17.52 4.49
N GLN A 104 -17.62 -18.67 3.81
CA GLN A 104 -16.71 -18.78 2.68
C GLN A 104 -17.53 -18.36 1.46
N PRO A 105 -17.35 -17.15 0.94
CA PRO A 105 -18.20 -16.64 -0.11
C PRO A 105 -17.90 -17.35 -1.43
N ALA A 106 -18.93 -17.60 -2.21
CA ALA A 106 -18.72 -17.67 -3.64
C ALA A 106 -18.38 -16.25 -4.10
N ILE A 107 -17.27 -16.09 -4.81
CA ILE A 107 -16.94 -14.81 -5.45
C ILE A 107 -17.97 -14.60 -6.55
N ASP A 108 -18.80 -13.57 -6.39
CA ASP A 108 -19.96 -13.29 -7.23
C ASP A 108 -19.69 -12.20 -8.30
N ILE A 109 -18.43 -11.90 -8.52
CA ILE A 109 -17.96 -10.97 -9.56
C ILE A 109 -16.89 -11.65 -10.42
N THR A 110 -16.67 -11.11 -11.61
CA THR A 110 -15.63 -11.56 -12.55
C THR A 110 -14.62 -10.45 -12.81
N THR A 111 -13.47 -10.80 -13.36
CA THR A 111 -12.49 -9.78 -13.76
C THR A 111 -12.99 -8.98 -14.95
N PRO A 112 -12.67 -7.66 -15.03
CA PRO A 112 -13.00 -6.86 -16.21
C PRO A 112 -12.29 -7.39 -17.46
N VAL A 113 -12.95 -7.20 -18.61
CA VAL A 113 -12.37 -7.56 -19.92
C VAL A 113 -11.12 -6.72 -20.23
N PRO A 114 -10.18 -7.23 -21.05
CA PRO A 114 -8.93 -6.51 -21.38
C PRO A 114 -9.16 -5.11 -21.97
N GLU A 115 -10.25 -4.90 -22.68
CA GLU A 115 -10.63 -3.63 -23.29
C GLU A 115 -10.81 -2.50 -22.27
N THR A 116 -11.12 -2.82 -21.01
CA THR A 116 -11.21 -1.87 -19.89
C THR A 116 -9.87 -1.15 -19.65
N TYR A 117 -8.77 -1.80 -20.00
CA TYR A 117 -7.41 -1.33 -19.75
C TYR A 117 -6.69 -0.85 -21.02
N ALA A 118 -7.21 -1.17 -22.19
CA ALA A 118 -6.52 -1.00 -23.49
C ALA A 118 -6.12 0.45 -23.80
N GLU A 119 -6.91 1.45 -23.36
CA GLU A 119 -6.58 2.87 -23.63
C GLU A 119 -5.24 3.31 -23.04
N PHE A 120 -4.75 2.62 -22.00
CA PHE A 120 -3.50 2.94 -21.31
C PHE A 120 -2.26 2.36 -22.01
N ASP A 121 -2.44 1.41 -22.92
CA ASP A 121 -1.35 0.76 -23.65
C ASP A 121 -0.82 1.64 -24.80
N ASP A 122 -1.65 2.54 -25.37
CA ASP A 122 -1.28 3.38 -26.50
C ASP A 122 -0.28 4.51 -26.15
N GLY A 123 -0.15 4.87 -24.87
CA GLY A 123 0.58 6.06 -24.44
C GLY A 123 -0.15 7.38 -24.78
N THR A 124 0.52 8.52 -24.59
CA THR A 124 -0.04 9.84 -24.89
C THR A 124 0.26 10.24 -26.34
N LYS A 125 -0.69 10.95 -27.00
CA LYS A 125 -0.56 11.39 -28.40
C LYS A 125 -0.12 12.85 -28.50
N GLY A 126 0.76 13.15 -29.45
CA GLY A 126 1.24 14.51 -29.69
C GLY A 126 1.93 15.11 -28.46
N ASN A 127 1.55 16.33 -28.09
CA ASN A 127 2.09 17.05 -26.94
C ASN A 127 1.30 16.78 -25.65
N MET A 128 0.42 15.79 -25.63
CA MET A 128 -0.34 15.45 -24.43
C MET A 128 0.59 14.92 -23.35
N GLN A 129 0.39 15.43 -22.14
CA GLN A 129 1.06 14.98 -20.93
C GLN A 129 0.00 14.61 -19.90
N VAL A 130 0.23 13.57 -19.14
CA VAL A 130 -0.67 13.11 -18.09
C VAL A 130 0.14 12.65 -16.88
N SER A 131 -0.44 12.80 -15.70
CA SER A 131 0.13 12.26 -14.46
C SER A 131 -0.41 10.85 -14.18
N THR A 132 0.29 10.08 -13.36
CA THR A 132 -0.22 8.77 -12.93
C THR A 132 -1.47 8.90 -12.06
N THR A 133 -1.65 10.01 -11.32
CA THR A 133 -2.92 10.31 -10.62
C THR A 133 -4.08 10.44 -11.60
N MET A 134 -3.92 11.20 -12.69
CA MET A 134 -4.96 11.34 -13.70
C MET A 134 -5.22 10.06 -14.49
N ALA A 135 -4.18 9.27 -14.74
CA ALA A 135 -4.32 7.93 -15.32
C ALA A 135 -5.14 7.01 -14.40
N PHE A 136 -4.86 7.06 -13.09
CA PHE A 136 -5.63 6.32 -12.08
C PHE A 136 -7.11 6.72 -12.08
N VAL A 137 -7.43 8.01 -12.07
CA VAL A 137 -8.84 8.48 -12.06
C VAL A 137 -9.59 8.02 -13.32
N ARG A 138 -8.93 8.06 -14.49
CA ARG A 138 -9.51 7.53 -15.74
C ARG A 138 -9.74 6.03 -15.67
N LEU A 139 -8.78 5.27 -15.15
CA LEU A 139 -8.90 3.83 -14.97
C LEU A 139 -10.01 3.48 -13.96
N LEU A 140 -10.06 4.18 -12.83
CA LEU A 140 -11.13 4.01 -11.83
C LEU A 140 -12.51 4.22 -12.46
N ARG A 141 -12.65 5.27 -13.28
CA ARG A 141 -13.90 5.51 -14.03
C ARG A 141 -14.24 4.37 -14.98
N SER A 142 -13.27 3.82 -15.70
CA SER A 142 -13.46 2.67 -16.59
C SER A 142 -13.87 1.43 -15.81
N LEU A 143 -13.27 1.17 -14.65
CA LEU A 143 -13.65 0.08 -13.75
C LEU A 143 -15.07 0.25 -13.21
N MET A 144 -15.45 1.45 -12.78
CA MET A 144 -16.81 1.74 -12.27
C MET A 144 -17.90 1.59 -13.35
N LYS A 145 -17.53 1.68 -14.62
CA LYS A 145 -18.42 1.41 -15.78
C LYS A 145 -18.44 -0.05 -16.21
N SER A 146 -17.53 -0.86 -15.73
CA SER A 146 -17.45 -2.27 -16.10
C SER A 146 -18.66 -3.04 -15.56
N GLU A 147 -19.31 -3.84 -16.40
CA GLU A 147 -20.38 -4.74 -15.97
C GLU A 147 -19.89 -5.80 -14.97
N ALA A 148 -18.61 -6.18 -15.07
CA ALA A 148 -18.01 -7.22 -14.24
C ALA A 148 -17.83 -6.80 -12.78
N VAL A 149 -17.32 -5.59 -12.55
CA VAL A 149 -16.96 -5.12 -11.19
C VAL A 149 -17.59 -3.77 -10.82
N GLY A 150 -18.10 -3.01 -11.77
CA GLY A 150 -18.49 -1.60 -11.59
C GLY A 150 -19.38 -1.36 -10.37
N PRO A 151 -20.49 -2.11 -10.16
CA PRO A 151 -21.35 -1.96 -8.99
C PRO A 151 -20.69 -2.34 -7.65
N ARG A 152 -19.51 -2.93 -7.69
CA ARG A 152 -18.75 -3.40 -6.51
C ARG A 152 -17.48 -2.61 -6.25
N VAL A 153 -17.12 -1.68 -7.14
CA VAL A 153 -16.00 -0.75 -6.94
C VAL A 153 -16.42 0.31 -5.91
N VAL A 154 -15.62 0.47 -4.87
CA VAL A 154 -15.91 1.39 -3.75
C VAL A 154 -14.74 2.37 -3.59
N PRO A 155 -14.79 3.56 -4.22
CA PRO A 155 -13.83 4.63 -3.95
C PRO A 155 -14.09 5.25 -2.58
N ILE A 156 -13.03 5.34 -1.77
CA ILE A 156 -13.07 5.88 -0.40
C ILE A 156 -12.03 6.98 -0.33
N ILE A 157 -12.45 8.18 0.07
CA ILE A 157 -11.59 9.37 0.10
C ILE A 157 -11.86 10.11 1.41
N PRO A 158 -10.85 10.68 2.11
CA PRO A 158 -11.10 11.54 3.26
C PRO A 158 -11.94 12.75 2.90
N ASP A 159 -11.43 13.66 2.02
CA ASP A 159 -12.15 14.87 1.58
C ASP A 159 -11.55 15.48 0.29
N GLU A 160 -10.43 14.98 -0.17
CA GLU A 160 -9.62 15.65 -1.18
C GLU A 160 -9.89 15.15 -2.62
N ALA A 161 -11.06 14.57 -2.89
CA ALA A 161 -11.39 14.01 -4.20
C ALA A 161 -11.15 14.99 -5.36
N ARG A 162 -11.43 16.28 -5.15
CA ARG A 162 -11.18 17.34 -6.12
C ARG A 162 -9.69 17.54 -6.38
N THR A 163 -8.86 17.50 -5.36
CA THR A 163 -7.38 17.61 -5.48
C THR A 163 -6.81 16.49 -6.33
N PHE A 164 -7.41 15.31 -6.29
CA PHE A 164 -7.02 14.17 -7.10
C PHE A 164 -7.65 14.17 -8.52
N GLY A 165 -8.42 15.22 -8.87
CA GLY A 165 -9.08 15.34 -10.17
C GLY A 165 -10.28 14.41 -10.35
N MET A 166 -10.93 14.01 -9.25
CA MET A 166 -12.07 13.09 -9.24
C MET A 166 -13.43 13.78 -9.43
N ASP A 167 -13.50 15.12 -9.51
CA ASP A 167 -14.76 15.88 -9.71
C ASP A 167 -15.68 15.31 -10.81
N PRO A 168 -15.18 14.81 -11.95
CA PRO A 168 -16.05 14.23 -12.97
C PRO A 168 -16.86 13.03 -12.49
N LEU A 169 -16.37 12.30 -11.47
CA LEU A 169 -17.03 11.12 -10.93
C LEU A 169 -18.27 11.48 -10.09
N PHE A 170 -18.31 12.67 -9.46
CA PHE A 170 -19.43 13.10 -8.63
C PHE A 170 -20.75 13.13 -9.40
N ALA A 171 -20.74 13.68 -10.61
CA ALA A 171 -21.95 13.76 -11.43
C ALA A 171 -22.38 12.39 -11.97
N GLU A 172 -21.42 11.48 -12.20
CA GLU A 172 -21.67 10.20 -12.87
C GLU A 172 -22.08 9.11 -11.88
N PHE A 173 -21.43 9.06 -10.70
CA PHE A 173 -21.63 7.99 -9.72
C PHE A 173 -22.20 8.47 -8.39
N GLY A 174 -22.16 9.78 -8.10
CA GLY A 174 -22.63 10.38 -6.86
C GLY A 174 -21.76 10.08 -5.64
N ILE A 175 -21.81 10.97 -4.66
CA ILE A 175 -21.23 10.76 -3.33
C ILE A 175 -22.30 10.09 -2.48
N TYR A 176 -21.96 9.04 -1.74
CA TYR A 176 -22.90 8.37 -0.86
C TYR A 176 -23.25 9.23 0.35
N HIS A 177 -24.54 9.45 0.57
CA HIS A 177 -25.07 10.02 1.80
C HIS A 177 -26.42 9.38 2.14
N PRO A 178 -26.61 8.86 3.36
CA PRO A 178 -27.79 8.06 3.71
C PRO A 178 -29.13 8.82 3.64
N GLU A 179 -29.10 10.14 3.65
CA GLU A 179 -30.30 10.99 3.56
C GLU A 179 -30.33 11.80 2.25
N GLY A 180 -29.41 11.52 1.31
CA GLY A 180 -29.24 12.32 0.10
C GLY A 180 -28.70 13.72 0.40
N GLN A 181 -28.77 14.61 -0.57
CA GLN A 181 -28.21 15.97 -0.45
C GLN A 181 -29.19 16.90 0.26
N LEU A 182 -28.90 17.23 1.52
CA LEU A 182 -29.75 18.06 2.39
C LEU A 182 -29.50 19.57 2.25
N TYR A 183 -28.45 19.97 1.56
CA TYR A 183 -28.05 21.37 1.41
C TYR A 183 -27.58 21.70 0.01
N LYS A 184 -27.53 22.98 -0.29
CA LYS A 184 -26.93 23.48 -1.53
C LYS A 184 -25.56 24.04 -1.20
N PRO A 185 -24.46 23.51 -1.79
CA PRO A 185 -23.12 24.04 -1.56
C PRO A 185 -23.03 25.53 -1.84
N VAL A 186 -22.30 26.27 -1.00
CA VAL A 186 -22.14 27.72 -1.15
C VAL A 186 -21.54 28.08 -2.51
N ASP A 187 -20.62 27.28 -2.98
CA ASP A 187 -19.92 27.40 -4.25
C ASP A 187 -20.52 26.56 -5.39
N HIS A 188 -21.81 26.17 -5.27
CA HIS A 188 -22.52 25.33 -6.25
C HIS A 188 -22.42 25.83 -7.70
N LYS A 189 -22.18 27.13 -7.92
CA LYS A 189 -21.97 27.69 -9.26
C LYS A 189 -20.64 27.27 -9.88
N VAL A 190 -19.65 26.98 -9.04
CA VAL A 190 -18.31 26.51 -9.43
C VAL A 190 -18.25 24.97 -9.36
N LEU A 191 -18.88 24.38 -8.37
CA LEU A 191 -19.01 22.93 -8.15
C LEU A 191 -20.32 22.39 -8.76
N MET A 192 -20.62 22.71 -10.02
CA MET A 192 -21.90 22.34 -10.67
C MET A 192 -22.19 20.83 -10.70
N LYS A 193 -21.21 19.98 -10.36
CA LYS A 193 -21.30 18.52 -10.43
C LYS A 193 -21.31 17.84 -9.06
N TYR A 194 -21.21 18.59 -7.96
CA TYR A 194 -21.28 18.01 -6.63
C TYR A 194 -22.68 17.45 -6.36
N LYS A 195 -22.76 16.16 -6.08
CA LYS A 195 -24.04 15.46 -5.89
C LYS A 195 -23.91 14.38 -4.82
N GLU A 196 -24.62 14.56 -3.72
CA GLU A 196 -24.83 13.54 -2.70
C GLU A 196 -26.12 12.75 -3.00
N SER A 197 -26.13 11.44 -2.75
CA SER A 197 -27.24 10.56 -3.07
C SER A 197 -27.22 9.31 -2.18
N GLU A 198 -28.39 8.80 -1.80
CA GLU A 198 -28.55 7.51 -1.12
C GLU A 198 -27.98 6.33 -1.93
N SER A 199 -27.93 6.48 -3.25
CA SER A 199 -27.34 5.52 -4.18
C SER A 199 -25.94 5.92 -4.68
N GLY A 200 -25.31 6.91 -4.06
CA GLY A 200 -23.95 7.34 -4.39
C GLY A 200 -22.95 6.21 -4.16
N GLN A 201 -21.89 6.18 -4.96
CA GLN A 201 -20.89 5.11 -4.94
C GLN A 201 -19.55 5.57 -4.36
N LEU A 202 -19.28 6.88 -4.31
CA LEU A 202 -18.07 7.45 -3.72
C LEU A 202 -18.31 7.72 -2.23
N PHE A 203 -17.36 7.32 -1.38
CA PHE A 203 -17.40 7.61 0.05
C PHE A 203 -16.43 8.76 0.36
N GLU A 204 -16.97 9.92 0.71
CA GLU A 204 -16.21 11.05 1.28
C GLU A 204 -16.46 11.08 2.80
N GLU A 205 -15.41 10.75 3.56
CA GLU A 205 -15.49 10.51 5.02
C GLU A 205 -15.22 11.77 5.86
N GLY A 206 -14.80 12.86 5.23
CA GLY A 206 -14.18 13.99 5.90
C GLY A 206 -12.68 13.75 6.17
N ILE A 207 -11.93 14.79 6.56
CA ILE A 207 -10.48 14.71 6.80
C ILE A 207 -10.21 13.87 8.07
N ASN A 208 -10.39 12.57 7.94
CA ASN A 208 -10.24 11.57 9.00
C ASN A 208 -9.76 10.24 8.40
N GLU A 209 -8.46 10.06 8.31
CA GLU A 209 -7.87 8.85 7.73
C GLU A 209 -8.23 7.59 8.53
N ALA A 210 -8.44 7.69 9.84
CA ALA A 210 -8.88 6.56 10.66
C ALA A 210 -10.31 6.13 10.33
N GLY A 211 -11.22 7.09 10.11
CA GLY A 211 -12.59 6.82 9.63
C GLY A 211 -12.58 6.19 8.25
N ALA A 212 -11.89 6.81 7.29
CA ALA A 212 -11.77 6.30 5.93
C ALA A 212 -11.14 4.90 5.87
N THR A 213 -10.13 4.62 6.71
CA THR A 213 -9.54 3.28 6.83
C THR A 213 -10.53 2.28 7.41
N SER A 214 -11.39 2.69 8.36
CA SER A 214 -12.43 1.82 8.92
C SER A 214 -13.47 1.44 7.86
N THR A 215 -13.87 2.39 7.01
CA THR A 215 -14.72 2.14 5.84
C THR A 215 -14.04 1.21 4.83
N PHE A 216 -12.73 1.42 4.59
CA PHE A 216 -11.95 0.49 3.77
C PHE A 216 -11.97 -0.93 4.34
N ILE A 217 -11.74 -1.10 5.66
CA ILE A 217 -11.77 -2.42 6.32
C ILE A 217 -13.15 -3.06 6.12
N ALA A 218 -14.24 -2.31 6.34
CA ALA A 218 -15.59 -2.82 6.18
C ALA A 218 -15.86 -3.30 4.74
N ALA A 219 -15.50 -2.49 3.73
CA ALA A 219 -15.63 -2.86 2.33
C ALA A 219 -14.71 -4.05 1.98
N ALA A 220 -13.43 -3.97 2.34
CA ALA A 220 -12.40 -4.96 2.00
C ALA A 220 -12.63 -6.35 2.63
N THR A 221 -13.44 -6.44 3.70
CA THR A 221 -13.80 -7.69 4.38
C THR A 221 -15.24 -8.12 4.14
N SER A 222 -16.01 -7.38 3.35
CA SER A 222 -17.43 -7.62 3.09
C SER A 222 -17.71 -9.01 2.50
N PHE A 223 -16.77 -9.56 1.73
CA PHE A 223 -16.87 -10.91 1.20
C PHE A 223 -16.98 -11.97 2.32
N ALA A 224 -16.20 -11.83 3.41
CA ALA A 224 -16.18 -12.77 4.51
C ALA A 224 -17.30 -12.51 5.55
N THR A 225 -17.76 -11.26 5.69
CA THR A 225 -18.76 -10.85 6.68
C THR A 225 -20.19 -10.85 6.15
N HIS A 226 -20.36 -10.53 4.86
CA HIS A 226 -21.67 -10.40 4.21
C HIS A 226 -21.87 -11.34 3.01
N GLY A 227 -20.83 -12.08 2.59
CA GLY A 227 -20.90 -12.93 1.41
C GLY A 227 -20.99 -12.14 0.09
N CYS A 228 -20.56 -10.87 0.10
CA CYS A 228 -20.65 -9.95 -1.01
C CYS A 228 -19.27 -9.32 -1.24
N MET A 229 -18.61 -9.67 -2.33
CA MET A 229 -17.29 -9.10 -2.62
C MET A 229 -17.40 -7.68 -3.14
N THR A 230 -16.59 -6.77 -2.60
CA THR A 230 -16.35 -5.43 -3.14
C THR A 230 -14.89 -5.26 -3.53
N VAL A 231 -14.61 -4.27 -4.35
CA VAL A 231 -13.26 -3.87 -4.78
C VAL A 231 -13.02 -2.44 -4.32
N PRO A 232 -12.60 -2.24 -3.06
CA PRO A 232 -12.39 -0.91 -2.51
C PRO A 232 -11.07 -0.31 -2.99
N PHE A 233 -11.12 0.99 -3.29
CA PHE A 233 -9.98 1.86 -3.55
C PHE A 233 -9.97 2.96 -2.50
N TYR A 234 -9.08 2.88 -1.53
CA TYR A 234 -8.90 3.94 -0.54
C TYR A 234 -7.78 4.88 -1.01
N ILE A 235 -8.17 6.11 -1.34
CA ILE A 235 -7.31 7.16 -1.88
C ILE A 235 -7.00 8.15 -0.77
N PHE A 236 -5.73 8.42 -0.50
CA PHE A 236 -5.27 9.31 0.55
C PHE A 236 -3.96 10.00 0.16
N TYR A 237 -3.66 11.14 0.77
CA TYR A 237 -2.33 11.70 0.66
C TYR A 237 -1.30 10.69 1.17
N SER A 238 -0.32 10.36 0.34
CA SER A 238 0.64 9.29 0.60
C SER A 238 1.29 9.42 1.99
N MET A 239 1.70 10.63 2.38
CA MET A 239 2.28 10.92 3.68
C MET A 239 1.35 10.57 4.86
N PHE A 240 0.04 10.64 4.68
CA PHE A 240 -0.93 10.48 5.77
C PHE A 240 -1.54 9.07 5.85
N GLY A 241 -1.17 8.16 4.95
CA GLY A 241 -1.57 6.77 4.99
C GLY A 241 -0.83 6.00 6.09
N PHE A 242 0.27 5.35 5.75
CA PHE A 242 1.01 4.51 6.70
C PHE A 242 1.49 5.25 7.95
N GLN A 243 1.81 6.53 7.88
CA GLN A 243 2.21 7.30 9.07
C GLN A 243 1.10 7.48 10.10
N ARG A 244 -0.17 7.52 9.67
CA ARG A 244 -1.31 7.76 10.58
C ARG A 244 -2.09 6.51 10.90
N VAL A 245 -2.21 5.57 9.95
CA VAL A 245 -3.15 4.44 10.06
C VAL A 245 -2.51 3.08 9.77
N ALA A 246 -1.19 2.95 9.89
CA ALA A 246 -0.50 1.68 9.65
C ALA A 246 -1.00 0.53 10.54
N ASP A 247 -1.38 0.80 11.78
CA ASP A 247 -1.96 -0.18 12.69
C ASP A 247 -3.35 -0.64 12.24
N LEU A 248 -4.17 0.25 11.69
CA LEU A 248 -5.45 -0.13 11.10
C LEU A 248 -5.26 -0.91 9.79
N ILE A 249 -4.26 -0.57 8.97
CA ILE A 249 -3.90 -1.35 7.78
C ILE A 249 -3.38 -2.73 8.18
N TRP A 250 -2.63 -2.83 9.30
CA TRP A 250 -2.23 -4.12 9.87
C TRP A 250 -3.44 -4.93 10.29
N SER A 251 -4.38 -4.30 11.00
CA SER A 251 -5.65 -4.93 11.40
C SER A 251 -6.48 -5.37 10.19
N ALA A 252 -6.51 -4.59 9.10
CA ALA A 252 -7.15 -4.99 7.85
C ALA A 252 -6.54 -6.28 7.30
N ALA A 253 -5.21 -6.38 7.29
CA ALA A 253 -4.50 -7.59 6.85
C ALA A 253 -4.82 -8.81 7.73
N ASP A 254 -4.84 -8.65 9.05
CA ASP A 254 -5.25 -9.70 9.99
C ASP A 254 -6.69 -10.18 9.76
N GLN A 255 -7.55 -9.29 9.29
CA GLN A 255 -8.93 -9.57 8.95
C GLN A 255 -9.11 -10.13 7.52
N ARG A 256 -8.01 -10.37 6.79
CA ARG A 256 -8.02 -10.89 5.42
C ARG A 256 -8.63 -9.91 4.40
N ALA A 257 -8.43 -8.62 4.60
CA ALA A 257 -8.91 -7.58 3.69
C ALA A 257 -8.35 -7.73 2.27
N ARG A 258 -9.16 -7.35 1.28
CA ARG A 258 -8.82 -7.33 -0.15
C ARG A 258 -9.11 -5.96 -0.73
N GLY A 259 -8.17 -5.34 -1.42
CA GLY A 259 -8.41 -4.04 -2.02
C GLY A 259 -7.15 -3.27 -2.36
N PHE A 260 -7.34 -2.00 -2.66
CA PHE A 260 -6.30 -1.09 -3.10
C PHE A 260 -6.19 0.12 -2.15
N LEU A 261 -4.95 0.44 -1.79
CA LEU A 261 -4.56 1.66 -1.12
C LEU A 261 -3.82 2.52 -2.14
N ILE A 262 -4.28 3.73 -2.38
CA ILE A 262 -3.72 4.63 -3.39
C ILE A 262 -3.10 5.82 -2.68
N GLY A 263 -1.76 5.86 -2.67
CA GLY A 263 -1.01 7.01 -2.16
C GLY A 263 -1.00 8.13 -3.21
N ALA A 264 -1.93 9.04 -3.12
CA ALA A 264 -2.11 10.17 -4.02
C ALA A 264 -2.09 11.48 -3.22
N THR A 265 -1.20 12.38 -3.42
CA THR A 265 -0.08 12.33 -4.33
C THR A 265 1.20 11.99 -3.59
N SER A 266 2.05 11.20 -4.19
CA SER A 266 3.32 10.76 -3.61
C SER A 266 4.49 11.62 -4.11
N GLY A 267 5.67 11.38 -3.52
CA GLY A 267 6.95 11.87 -3.96
C GLY A 267 7.54 12.98 -3.10
N ARG A 268 8.82 12.86 -2.84
CA ARG A 268 9.60 13.84 -2.06
C ARG A 268 9.91 15.10 -2.88
N THR A 269 10.20 14.92 -4.16
CA THR A 269 10.54 16.01 -5.08
C THR A 269 9.43 16.28 -6.09
N THR A 270 8.56 15.32 -6.34
CA THR A 270 7.51 15.43 -7.35
C THR A 270 6.33 16.23 -6.86
N LEU A 271 5.95 16.07 -5.60
CA LEU A 271 4.86 16.84 -5.00
C LEU A 271 5.33 18.27 -4.72
N ASN A 272 4.72 19.24 -5.38
CA ASN A 272 4.93 20.66 -5.12
C ASN A 272 3.59 21.42 -5.13
N GLY A 273 3.60 22.66 -4.64
CA GLY A 273 2.40 23.48 -4.49
C GLY A 273 1.60 23.19 -3.22
N GLU A 274 2.00 22.21 -2.44
CA GLU A 274 1.48 21.86 -1.13
C GLU A 274 2.56 22.04 -0.07
N GLY A 275 2.23 21.92 1.22
CA GLY A 275 3.23 22.04 2.28
C GLY A 275 4.24 20.88 2.27
N LEU A 276 5.48 21.15 2.72
CA LEU A 276 6.54 20.13 2.80
C LEU A 276 6.15 18.88 3.62
N GLN A 277 5.16 19.01 4.51
CA GLN A 277 4.63 17.89 5.30
C GLN A 277 3.84 16.87 4.47
N HIS A 278 3.50 17.16 3.21
CA HIS A 278 2.86 16.22 2.29
C HIS A 278 3.88 15.41 1.48
N GLN A 279 5.14 15.83 1.45
CA GLN A 279 6.17 15.21 0.61
C GLN A 279 6.63 13.88 1.21
N ASP A 280 6.10 12.80 0.67
CA ASP A 280 6.39 11.42 1.08
C ASP A 280 7.57 10.84 0.27
N GLY A 281 8.45 10.14 0.96
CA GLY A 281 9.55 9.40 0.35
C GLY A 281 9.80 8.06 1.03
N HIS A 282 8.88 7.58 1.90
CA HIS A 282 9.13 6.40 2.74
C HIS A 282 7.94 5.44 2.88
N SER A 283 6.74 5.80 2.40
CA SER A 283 5.56 4.95 2.54
C SER A 283 5.71 3.60 1.83
N LEU A 284 6.45 3.51 0.72
CA LEU A 284 6.76 2.23 0.07
C LEU A 284 7.53 1.28 0.99
N LEU A 285 8.49 1.82 1.77
CA LEU A 285 9.23 1.03 2.76
C LEU A 285 8.34 0.59 3.92
N MET A 286 7.49 1.49 4.43
CA MET A 286 6.52 1.17 5.48
C MET A 286 5.51 0.11 5.01
N ALA A 287 4.98 0.24 3.80
CA ALA A 287 4.06 -0.73 3.21
C ALA A 287 4.67 -2.14 3.15
N HIS A 288 5.97 -2.22 2.83
CA HIS A 288 6.68 -3.49 2.75
C HIS A 288 6.82 -4.21 4.10
N THR A 289 6.64 -3.54 5.23
CA THR A 289 6.66 -4.17 6.57
C THR A 289 5.42 -5.04 6.81
N ASN A 290 4.31 -4.79 6.12
CA ASN A 290 3.10 -5.60 6.24
C ASN A 290 3.12 -6.76 5.22
N PRO A 291 3.02 -8.03 5.68
CA PRO A 291 3.17 -9.20 4.80
C PRO A 291 2.07 -9.35 3.76
N ALA A 292 0.87 -8.81 4.00
CA ALA A 292 -0.26 -8.88 3.08
C ALA A 292 -0.30 -7.70 2.09
N VAL A 293 0.57 -6.69 2.26
CA VAL A 293 0.61 -5.51 1.39
C VAL A 293 1.67 -5.68 0.30
N ARG A 294 1.28 -5.48 -0.96
CA ARG A 294 2.16 -5.37 -2.12
C ARG A 294 2.29 -3.91 -2.51
N ALA A 295 3.52 -3.39 -2.56
CA ALA A 295 3.79 -1.98 -2.79
C ALA A 295 4.35 -1.74 -4.20
N TRP A 296 3.80 -0.72 -4.89
CA TRP A 296 4.07 -0.42 -6.30
C TRP A 296 4.39 1.05 -6.53
N ASP A 297 5.31 1.31 -7.45
CA ASP A 297 5.78 2.64 -7.85
C ASP A 297 5.79 2.80 -9.39
N PRO A 298 4.61 2.77 -10.04
CA PRO A 298 4.53 2.83 -11.49
C PRO A 298 4.94 4.20 -12.05
N ALA A 299 5.75 4.18 -13.10
CA ALA A 299 6.14 5.37 -13.86
C ALA A 299 5.10 5.74 -14.95
N PHE A 300 4.44 4.76 -15.54
CA PHE A 300 3.60 4.96 -16.70
C PHE A 300 2.18 4.44 -16.52
N ALA A 301 1.26 5.00 -17.29
CA ALA A 301 -0.17 4.65 -17.22
C ALA A 301 -0.43 3.16 -17.50
N TYR A 302 0.28 2.55 -18.45
CA TYR A 302 0.14 1.12 -18.74
C TYR A 302 0.67 0.22 -17.61
N GLU A 303 1.72 0.65 -16.89
CA GLU A 303 2.19 -0.07 -15.70
C GLU A 303 1.12 -0.08 -14.62
N LEU A 304 0.55 1.10 -14.33
CA LEU A 304 -0.54 1.26 -13.37
C LEU A 304 -1.74 0.39 -13.74
N ALA A 305 -2.16 0.40 -15.01
CA ALA A 305 -3.28 -0.40 -15.51
C ALA A 305 -3.00 -1.90 -15.35
N THR A 306 -1.80 -2.36 -15.72
CA THR A 306 -1.37 -3.76 -15.58
C THR A 306 -1.35 -4.20 -14.12
N ILE A 307 -0.88 -3.35 -13.19
CA ILE A 307 -0.84 -3.65 -11.75
C ILE A 307 -2.25 -3.77 -11.18
N ILE A 308 -3.16 -2.85 -11.52
CA ILE A 308 -4.55 -2.90 -11.03
C ILE A 308 -5.29 -4.10 -11.61
N GLN A 309 -5.11 -4.39 -12.90
CA GLN A 309 -5.66 -5.60 -13.53
C GLN A 309 -5.19 -6.87 -12.81
N TYR A 310 -3.88 -6.96 -12.54
CA TYR A 310 -3.30 -8.08 -11.81
C TYR A 310 -3.85 -8.19 -10.39
N GLY A 311 -3.98 -7.07 -9.65
CA GLY A 311 -4.52 -7.06 -8.30
C GLY A 311 -5.98 -7.53 -8.24
N ILE A 312 -6.82 -7.09 -9.18
CA ILE A 312 -8.20 -7.57 -9.27
C ILE A 312 -8.22 -9.08 -9.57
N LYS A 313 -7.36 -9.55 -10.49
CA LYS A 313 -7.23 -10.97 -10.79
C LYS A 313 -6.84 -11.79 -9.56
N GLU A 314 -5.83 -11.35 -8.79
CA GLU A 314 -5.41 -12.06 -7.56
C GLU A 314 -6.55 -12.19 -6.55
N MET A 315 -7.36 -11.14 -6.38
CA MET A 315 -8.47 -11.15 -5.42
C MET A 315 -9.68 -11.96 -5.90
N VAL A 316 -10.00 -11.88 -7.20
CA VAL A 316 -11.24 -12.45 -7.78
C VAL A 316 -11.04 -13.86 -8.30
N GLU A 317 -9.98 -14.12 -9.07
CA GLU A 317 -9.73 -15.43 -9.69
C GLU A 317 -8.85 -16.33 -8.84
N ASP A 318 -7.78 -15.76 -8.27
CA ASP A 318 -6.80 -16.53 -7.50
C ASP A 318 -7.19 -16.65 -6.00
N ASP A 319 -8.32 -16.05 -5.58
CA ASP A 319 -8.89 -16.04 -4.22
C ASP A 319 -7.89 -15.66 -3.12
N LYS A 320 -7.04 -14.65 -3.40
CA LYS A 320 -5.99 -14.21 -2.47
C LYS A 320 -6.44 -13.05 -1.59
N ASP A 321 -6.11 -13.15 -0.31
CA ASP A 321 -6.26 -12.06 0.65
C ASP A 321 -5.03 -11.15 0.55
N VAL A 322 -5.16 -10.08 -0.24
CA VAL A 322 -4.06 -9.17 -0.57
C VAL A 322 -4.52 -7.73 -0.65
N ILE A 323 -3.67 -6.83 -0.21
CA ILE A 323 -3.85 -5.39 -0.32
C ILE A 323 -2.75 -4.85 -1.24
N HIS A 324 -3.10 -4.10 -2.27
CA HIS A 324 -2.15 -3.44 -3.16
C HIS A 324 -2.02 -1.98 -2.77
N TYR A 325 -0.83 -1.53 -2.37
CA TYR A 325 -0.50 -0.12 -2.19
C TYR A 325 0.19 0.40 -3.45
N ILE A 326 -0.37 1.43 -4.07
CA ILE A 326 0.15 2.00 -5.32
C ILE A 326 0.41 3.50 -5.09
N ALA A 327 1.65 3.92 -5.28
CA ALA A 327 2.02 5.32 -5.29
C ALA A 327 1.65 5.95 -6.64
N VAL A 328 0.94 7.08 -6.63
CA VAL A 328 0.62 7.86 -7.83
C VAL A 328 0.98 9.33 -7.62
N TYR A 329 1.24 10.06 -8.69
CA TYR A 329 1.92 11.36 -8.66
C TYR A 329 1.16 12.38 -9.52
N ASN A 330 1.33 13.68 -9.21
CA ASN A 330 0.64 14.78 -9.88
C ASN A 330 1.47 15.51 -10.96
N GLU A 331 2.67 15.03 -11.27
CA GLU A 331 3.46 15.59 -12.37
C GLU A 331 3.00 15.04 -13.70
N ASN A 332 2.76 15.95 -14.66
CA ASN A 332 2.40 15.59 -16.01
C ASN A 332 3.64 15.40 -16.88
N TYR A 333 3.67 14.30 -17.62
CA TYR A 333 4.71 14.01 -18.61
C TYR A 333 4.19 13.12 -19.74
N PRO A 334 4.90 13.05 -20.87
CA PRO A 334 4.52 12.14 -21.95
C PRO A 334 4.61 10.68 -21.48
N MET A 335 3.58 9.90 -21.77
CA MET A 335 3.56 8.47 -21.49
C MET A 335 3.91 7.71 -22.77
N PRO A 336 4.95 6.85 -22.79
CA PRO A 336 5.25 6.03 -23.94
C PRO A 336 4.18 4.94 -24.13
N PRO A 337 4.05 4.38 -25.34
CA PRO A 337 3.25 3.19 -25.55
C PRO A 337 3.89 1.99 -24.81
N LYS A 338 3.04 1.05 -24.41
CA LYS A 338 3.46 -0.17 -23.71
C LYS A 338 4.35 -1.02 -24.61
N PRO A 339 5.57 -1.36 -24.18
CA PRO A 339 6.39 -2.31 -24.92
C PRO A 339 5.74 -3.70 -24.97
N LYS A 340 6.05 -4.48 -25.98
CA LYS A 340 5.52 -5.85 -26.09
C LYS A 340 6.11 -6.75 -25.00
N SER A 341 5.29 -7.64 -24.47
CA SER A 341 5.71 -8.72 -23.56
C SER A 341 6.36 -8.23 -22.25
N VAL A 342 5.94 -7.08 -21.71
CA VAL A 342 6.48 -6.54 -20.44
C VAL A 342 5.58 -6.83 -19.23
N ASP A 343 4.39 -7.39 -19.42
CA ASP A 343 3.42 -7.60 -18.34
C ASP A 343 3.99 -8.40 -17.17
N GLU A 344 4.66 -9.50 -17.45
CA GLU A 344 5.30 -10.30 -16.41
C GLU A 344 6.36 -9.49 -15.65
N GLY A 345 7.18 -8.72 -16.36
CA GLY A 345 8.20 -7.87 -15.75
C GLY A 345 7.62 -6.74 -14.90
N ILE A 346 6.51 -6.15 -15.32
CA ILE A 346 5.76 -5.15 -14.52
C ILE A 346 5.31 -5.79 -13.20
N ILE A 347 4.72 -6.98 -13.26
CA ILE A 347 4.20 -7.69 -12.07
C ILE A 347 5.32 -8.25 -11.20
N LYS A 348 6.43 -8.67 -11.79
CA LYS A 348 7.62 -9.12 -11.06
C LYS A 348 8.46 -7.99 -10.48
N GLY A 349 8.18 -6.74 -10.86
CA GLY A 349 8.76 -5.53 -10.29
C GLY A 349 9.93 -4.93 -11.08
N LEU A 350 10.41 -5.54 -12.17
CA LEU A 350 11.50 -5.00 -13.01
C LEU A 350 11.38 -5.51 -14.45
N TYR A 351 11.47 -4.59 -15.40
CA TYR A 351 11.55 -4.92 -16.83
C TYR A 351 12.45 -3.94 -17.60
N MET A 352 12.95 -4.37 -18.76
CA MET A 352 13.71 -3.51 -19.67
C MET A 352 12.74 -2.66 -20.49
N LEU A 353 12.81 -1.34 -20.31
CA LEU A 353 12.02 -0.38 -21.09
C LEU A 353 12.64 -0.18 -22.48
N ARG A 354 13.97 -0.04 -22.52
CA ARG A 354 14.72 0.18 -23.78
C ARG A 354 16.14 -0.35 -23.66
N GLY A 355 16.58 -1.14 -24.64
CA GLY A 355 17.98 -1.62 -24.72
C GLY A 355 18.93 -0.52 -25.13
N ALA A 356 20.22 -0.72 -24.88
CA ALA A 356 21.25 0.19 -25.34
C ALA A 356 21.30 0.27 -26.87
N PRO A 357 21.47 1.46 -27.46
CA PRO A 357 21.64 1.60 -28.91
C PRO A 357 22.90 0.86 -29.37
N LYS A 358 22.90 0.38 -30.64
CA LYS A 358 24.09 -0.23 -31.25
C LYS A 358 25.21 0.81 -31.37
N GLY A 359 26.46 0.41 -31.17
CA GLY A 359 27.61 1.29 -31.31
C GLY A 359 28.79 0.85 -30.43
N ASP A 360 29.90 1.57 -30.53
CA ASP A 360 31.06 1.42 -29.69
C ASP A 360 30.96 2.34 -28.46
N GLY A 361 31.65 2.04 -27.40
CA GLY A 361 31.62 2.80 -26.16
C GLY A 361 30.95 2.03 -24.99
N PRO A 362 31.23 2.48 -23.75
CA PRO A 362 30.78 1.81 -22.56
C PRO A 362 29.25 1.87 -22.43
N VAL A 363 28.70 0.88 -21.73
CA VAL A 363 27.25 0.81 -21.45
C VAL A 363 27.03 0.93 -19.94
N VAL A 364 25.99 1.65 -19.58
CA VAL A 364 25.45 1.69 -18.21
C VAL A 364 23.99 1.24 -18.22
N ARG A 365 23.51 0.73 -17.09
CA ARG A 365 22.10 0.41 -16.85
C ARG A 365 21.51 1.45 -15.93
N LEU A 366 20.46 2.09 -16.37
CA LEU A 366 19.72 3.07 -15.59
C LEU A 366 18.37 2.49 -15.21
N ILE A 367 18.09 2.46 -13.89
CA ILE A 367 16.80 1.97 -13.37
C ILE A 367 16.06 3.16 -12.74
N GLY A 368 14.85 3.43 -13.20
CA GLY A 368 13.96 4.42 -12.61
C GLY A 368 12.68 3.81 -12.08
N SER A 369 12.03 4.50 -11.14
CA SER A 369 10.69 4.21 -10.67
C SER A 369 9.86 5.48 -10.56
N GLY A 370 8.53 5.36 -10.63
CA GLY A 370 7.65 6.53 -10.57
C GLY A 370 8.08 7.66 -11.54
N PRO A 371 7.78 8.93 -11.24
CA PRO A 371 8.06 10.06 -12.13
C PRO A 371 9.57 10.36 -12.27
N ILE A 372 10.41 9.83 -11.40
CA ILE A 372 11.87 9.97 -11.53
C ILE A 372 12.39 9.29 -12.81
N MET A 373 11.62 8.43 -13.43
CA MET A 373 11.93 7.90 -14.76
C MET A 373 12.21 9.02 -15.78
N ILE A 374 11.60 10.21 -15.65
CA ILE A 374 11.89 11.36 -16.53
C ILE A 374 13.35 11.80 -16.38
N GLN A 375 13.89 11.74 -15.18
CA GLN A 375 15.27 12.10 -14.89
C GLN A 375 16.25 11.04 -15.42
N VAL A 376 15.84 9.78 -15.44
CA VAL A 376 16.57 8.70 -16.11
C VAL A 376 16.66 8.96 -17.61
N LEU A 377 15.54 9.34 -18.24
CA LEU A 377 15.50 9.65 -19.67
C LEU A 377 16.36 10.88 -20.01
N ASP A 378 16.32 11.93 -19.20
CA ASP A 378 17.17 13.12 -19.32
C ASP A 378 18.68 12.77 -19.16
N ALA A 379 19.01 11.84 -18.25
CA ALA A 379 20.38 11.37 -18.09
C ALA A 379 20.91 10.60 -19.31
N VAL A 380 20.05 9.87 -20.03
CA VAL A 380 20.43 9.17 -21.27
C VAL A 380 20.97 10.16 -22.29
N GLU A 381 20.24 11.26 -22.56
CA GLU A 381 20.66 12.30 -23.50
C GLU A 381 22.01 12.92 -23.09
N LYS A 382 22.19 13.17 -21.80
CA LYS A 382 23.45 13.71 -21.28
C LYS A 382 24.62 12.74 -21.39
N LEU A 383 24.38 11.43 -21.15
CA LEU A 383 25.42 10.39 -21.26
C LEU A 383 25.89 10.19 -22.70
N GLU A 384 24.97 10.30 -23.67
CA GLU A 384 25.30 10.21 -25.10
C GLU A 384 26.32 11.28 -25.51
N GLU A 385 26.28 12.49 -24.94
CA GLU A 385 27.27 13.54 -25.20
C GLU A 385 28.71 13.18 -24.76
N PHE A 386 28.82 12.19 -23.84
CA PHE A 386 30.11 11.66 -23.37
C PHE A 386 30.43 10.28 -23.97
N GLY A 387 29.69 9.86 -25.00
CA GLY A 387 29.90 8.59 -25.70
C GLY A 387 29.52 7.36 -24.88
N VAL A 388 28.67 7.52 -23.86
CA VAL A 388 28.15 6.44 -23.03
C VAL A 388 26.76 6.05 -23.50
N ARG A 389 26.53 4.74 -23.71
CA ARG A 389 25.25 4.15 -24.08
C ARG A 389 24.49 3.67 -22.86
N SER A 390 23.17 3.70 -22.90
CA SER A 390 22.35 3.36 -21.75
C SER A 390 21.30 2.29 -22.07
N GLU A 391 21.20 1.26 -21.22
CA GLU A 391 20.00 0.44 -21.11
C GLU A 391 19.08 1.08 -20.07
N ILE A 392 17.77 1.14 -20.37
CA ILE A 392 16.78 1.75 -19.48
C ILE A 392 15.86 0.67 -18.95
N TRP A 393 15.71 0.66 -17.64
CA TRP A 393 14.89 -0.29 -16.90
C TRP A 393 13.86 0.45 -16.05
N SER A 394 12.65 -0.10 -15.94
CA SER A 394 11.63 0.38 -15.02
C SER A 394 11.48 -0.60 -13.87
N ALA A 395 11.61 -0.08 -12.64
CA ALA A 395 11.36 -0.83 -11.41
C ALA A 395 9.98 -0.44 -10.86
N THR A 396 8.99 -1.25 -11.15
CA THR A 396 7.61 -1.02 -10.69
C THR A 396 7.39 -1.43 -9.24
N SER A 397 8.25 -2.32 -8.69
CA SER A 397 8.17 -2.75 -7.29
C SER A 397 9.46 -3.36 -6.76
N TYR A 398 10.20 -2.60 -6.00
CA TYR A 398 11.32 -3.14 -5.22
C TYR A 398 10.85 -4.14 -4.14
N GLY A 399 9.61 -3.98 -3.65
CA GLY A 399 9.01 -4.91 -2.70
C GLY A 399 8.83 -6.32 -3.26
N GLU A 400 8.29 -6.44 -4.47
CA GLU A 400 8.10 -7.75 -5.12
C GLU A 400 9.44 -8.38 -5.51
N LEU A 401 10.40 -7.60 -5.99
CA LEU A 401 11.78 -8.08 -6.23
C LEU A 401 12.41 -8.66 -4.96
N ARG A 402 12.20 -8.00 -3.81
CA ARG A 402 12.69 -8.50 -2.53
C ARG A 402 11.98 -9.78 -2.09
N ARG A 403 10.65 -9.89 -2.30
CA ARG A 403 9.89 -11.11 -2.00
C ARG A 403 10.43 -12.30 -2.80
N ASP A 404 10.60 -12.13 -4.11
CA ASP A 404 11.21 -13.11 -5.01
C ASP A 404 12.60 -13.53 -4.51
N GLY A 405 13.45 -12.54 -4.18
CA GLY A 405 14.78 -12.81 -3.67
C GLY A 405 14.81 -13.65 -2.38
N LEU A 406 13.95 -13.32 -1.42
CA LEU A 406 13.84 -14.06 -0.16
C LEU A 406 13.30 -15.49 -0.38
N GLU A 407 12.34 -15.68 -1.28
CA GLU A 407 11.78 -16.97 -1.61
C GLU A 407 12.85 -17.86 -2.28
N VAL A 408 13.58 -17.33 -3.26
CA VAL A 408 14.67 -18.02 -3.94
C VAL A 408 15.79 -18.40 -2.96
N ASP A 409 16.21 -17.48 -2.11
CA ASP A 409 17.22 -17.76 -1.06
C ASP A 409 16.77 -18.90 -0.13
N ARG A 410 15.51 -18.85 0.30
CA ARG A 410 14.94 -19.90 1.15
C ARG A 410 14.93 -21.25 0.43
N TRP A 411 14.47 -21.26 -0.83
CA TRP A 411 14.43 -22.48 -1.61
C TRP A 411 15.83 -23.09 -1.80
N ASN A 412 16.82 -22.27 -2.20
CA ASN A 412 18.20 -22.70 -2.40
C ASN A 412 18.82 -23.27 -1.10
N ARG A 413 18.56 -22.61 0.05
CA ARG A 413 19.02 -23.09 1.36
C ARG A 413 18.39 -24.45 1.74
N LEU A 414 17.14 -24.69 1.38
CA LEU A 414 16.43 -25.93 1.69
C LEU A 414 16.72 -27.06 0.68
N ASN A 415 17.34 -26.75 -0.44
CA ASN A 415 17.63 -27.71 -1.51
C ASN A 415 19.12 -27.64 -1.94
N PRO A 416 20.09 -27.84 -1.03
CA PRO A 416 21.52 -27.60 -1.33
C PRO A 416 22.11 -28.59 -2.37
N GLY A 417 21.42 -29.69 -2.66
CA GLY A 417 21.85 -30.68 -3.67
C GLY A 417 21.20 -30.49 -5.05
N LYS A 418 20.38 -29.47 -5.24
CA LYS A 418 19.74 -29.12 -6.51
C LYS A 418 20.42 -27.93 -7.16
N GLU A 419 20.23 -27.78 -8.48
CA GLU A 419 20.63 -26.55 -9.17
C GLU A 419 19.99 -25.33 -8.51
N ALA A 420 20.80 -24.31 -8.21
CA ALA A 420 20.32 -23.11 -7.55
C ALA A 420 19.37 -22.33 -8.46
N LYS A 421 18.22 -21.93 -7.91
CA LYS A 421 17.31 -21.00 -8.60
C LYS A 421 17.92 -19.59 -8.65
N LYS A 422 17.65 -18.89 -9.74
CA LYS A 422 17.98 -17.47 -9.91
C LYS A 422 16.77 -16.61 -9.51
N THR A 423 17.04 -15.45 -8.90
CA THR A 423 16.02 -14.45 -8.64
C THR A 423 15.59 -13.76 -9.95
N TRP A 424 14.47 -13.04 -9.92
CA TRP A 424 14.04 -12.27 -11.07
C TRP A 424 15.09 -11.24 -11.50
N THR A 425 15.69 -10.51 -10.55
CA THR A 425 16.79 -9.56 -10.83
C THR A 425 17.97 -10.24 -11.50
N GLN A 426 18.41 -11.41 -11.01
CA GLN A 426 19.49 -12.18 -11.60
C GLN A 426 19.15 -12.72 -12.99
N THR A 427 17.89 -13.07 -13.21
CA THR A 427 17.41 -13.53 -14.52
C THR A 427 17.42 -12.41 -15.54
N MET A 428 16.95 -11.23 -15.15
CA MET A 428 16.82 -10.08 -16.05
C MET A 428 18.15 -9.36 -16.30
N LEU A 429 18.96 -9.17 -15.27
CA LEU A 429 20.20 -8.41 -15.36
C LEU A 429 21.44 -9.29 -15.65
N GLY A 430 21.34 -10.60 -15.41
CA GLY A 430 22.46 -11.54 -15.58
C GLY A 430 23.63 -11.24 -14.63
N GLU A 431 24.78 -11.85 -14.95
CA GLU A 431 26.04 -11.71 -14.21
C GLU A 431 26.95 -10.62 -14.82
N SER A 432 26.34 -9.56 -15.36
CA SER A 432 27.09 -8.51 -16.04
C SER A 432 27.80 -7.59 -15.04
N LYS A 433 29.01 -7.16 -15.38
CA LYS A 433 29.76 -6.10 -14.67
C LYS A 433 29.39 -4.69 -15.16
N THR A 434 28.34 -4.54 -15.95
CA THR A 434 27.83 -3.22 -16.38
C THR A 434 27.36 -2.44 -15.16
N PRO A 435 27.82 -1.22 -14.94
CA PRO A 435 27.36 -0.39 -13.83
C PRO A 435 25.84 -0.17 -13.89
N ILE A 436 25.21 -0.19 -12.73
CA ILE A 436 23.77 0.00 -12.56
C ILE A 436 23.55 1.19 -11.64
N ILE A 437 22.81 2.18 -12.11
CA ILE A 437 22.36 3.32 -11.30
C ILE A 437 20.85 3.23 -11.15
N ALA A 438 20.38 3.03 -9.93
CA ALA A 438 18.95 3.06 -9.59
C ALA A 438 18.61 4.39 -8.93
N VAL A 439 17.56 5.03 -9.39
CA VAL A 439 17.12 6.32 -8.87
C VAL A 439 15.63 6.33 -8.58
N SER A 440 15.24 6.92 -7.45
CA SER A 440 13.86 6.96 -6.97
C SER A 440 13.54 8.30 -6.31
N ASP A 441 12.27 8.72 -6.37
CA ASP A 441 11.74 9.84 -5.59
C ASP A 441 11.47 9.48 -4.12
N ASN A 442 11.78 8.26 -3.76
CA ASN A 442 11.73 7.74 -2.40
C ASN A 442 13.14 7.69 -1.79
N MET A 443 13.23 7.51 -0.49
CA MET A 443 14.50 7.35 0.20
C MET A 443 15.31 6.19 -0.41
N ALA A 444 16.64 6.32 -0.39
CA ALA A 444 17.57 5.35 -0.98
C ALA A 444 17.37 3.91 -0.45
N ALA A 445 16.88 3.76 0.76
CA ALA A 445 16.57 2.46 1.35
C ALA A 445 15.52 1.66 0.53
N VAL A 446 14.67 2.32 -0.27
CA VAL A 446 13.67 1.63 -1.10
C VAL A 446 14.34 0.84 -2.22
N PRO A 447 15.09 1.43 -3.15
CA PRO A 447 15.82 0.64 -4.15
C PRO A 447 16.97 -0.18 -3.54
N ASP A 448 17.51 0.20 -2.40
CA ASP A 448 18.59 -0.53 -1.74
C ASP A 448 18.17 -1.86 -1.12
N MET A 449 16.88 -2.07 -0.85
CA MET A 449 16.39 -3.31 -0.26
C MET A 449 16.62 -4.57 -1.11
N VAL A 450 16.99 -4.43 -2.38
CA VAL A 450 17.28 -5.52 -3.30
C VAL A 450 18.78 -5.73 -3.56
N ARG A 451 19.66 -4.91 -2.97
CA ARG A 451 21.12 -4.91 -3.20
C ARG A 451 21.75 -6.31 -3.14
N LYS A 452 21.26 -7.19 -2.24
CA LYS A 452 21.78 -8.54 -2.10
C LYS A 452 21.73 -9.38 -3.39
N TRP A 453 20.74 -9.13 -4.24
CA TRP A 453 20.49 -9.89 -5.48
C TRP A 453 20.83 -9.12 -6.75
N MET A 454 21.36 -7.91 -6.58
CA MET A 454 21.84 -7.09 -7.69
C MET A 454 23.30 -7.41 -8.02
N PRO A 455 23.75 -7.17 -9.27
CA PRO A 455 25.17 -7.21 -9.63
C PRO A 455 26.02 -6.26 -8.76
N GLU A 456 27.35 -6.56 -8.67
CA GLU A 456 28.28 -5.85 -7.77
C GLU A 456 28.33 -4.33 -7.94
N ASN A 457 28.12 -3.81 -9.14
CA ASN A 457 28.24 -2.37 -9.46
C ASN A 457 26.87 -1.66 -9.38
N TYR A 458 26.11 -1.87 -8.31
CA TYR A 458 24.81 -1.27 -8.07
C TYR A 458 24.92 -0.04 -7.17
N GLU A 459 24.62 1.13 -7.70
CA GLU A 459 24.55 2.40 -6.98
C GLU A 459 23.12 2.93 -6.94
N VAL A 460 22.76 3.55 -5.82
CA VAL A 460 21.41 4.02 -5.54
C VAL A 460 21.43 5.51 -5.26
N LEU A 461 20.51 6.23 -5.89
CA LEU A 461 20.20 7.63 -5.62
C LEU A 461 18.75 7.72 -5.10
N GLY A 462 18.55 8.43 -4.00
CA GLY A 462 17.24 8.56 -3.35
C GLY A 462 17.10 9.87 -2.61
N THR A 463 15.93 10.13 -2.08
CA THR A 463 15.55 11.40 -1.46
C THR A 463 15.54 11.29 0.07
N ASP A 464 16.71 11.03 0.67
CA ASP A 464 16.83 10.95 2.13
C ASP A 464 16.71 12.33 2.78
N GLY A 465 16.08 12.40 3.95
CA GLY A 465 15.86 13.64 4.69
C GLY A 465 14.38 14.08 4.72
N PHE A 466 14.15 15.30 5.17
CA PHE A 466 12.82 15.91 5.25
C PHE A 466 12.37 16.50 3.91
N GLY A 467 11.05 16.66 3.73
CA GLY A 467 10.49 17.44 2.63
C GLY A 467 10.94 18.91 2.67
N ARG A 468 10.94 19.57 1.51
CA ARG A 468 11.30 20.98 1.36
C ARG A 468 10.38 21.67 0.36
N SER A 469 10.08 22.94 0.59
CA SER A 469 9.25 23.75 -0.30
C SER A 469 10.11 24.44 -1.34
N ASP A 470 10.09 23.92 -2.56
CA ASP A 470 10.77 24.52 -3.72
C ASP A 470 10.15 23.97 -5.03
N THR A 471 10.70 24.37 -6.18
CA THR A 471 10.35 23.76 -7.48
C THR A 471 10.86 22.33 -7.56
N ARG A 472 10.23 21.51 -8.41
CA ARG A 472 10.68 20.12 -8.67
C ARG A 472 12.15 20.06 -9.10
N GLU A 473 12.56 20.99 -9.96
CA GLU A 473 13.94 21.07 -10.44
C GLU A 473 14.92 21.36 -9.31
N ALA A 474 14.61 22.33 -8.45
CA ALA A 474 15.44 22.68 -7.29
C ALA A 474 15.50 21.52 -6.28
N LEU A 475 14.37 20.87 -6.00
CA LEU A 475 14.30 19.73 -5.10
C LEU A 475 15.11 18.53 -5.63
N ARG A 476 14.96 18.18 -6.92
CA ARG A 476 15.72 17.09 -7.54
C ARG A 476 17.23 17.36 -7.56
N ARG A 477 17.59 18.63 -7.78
CA ARG A 477 18.99 19.08 -7.67
C ARG A 477 19.50 18.98 -6.23
N PHE A 478 18.68 19.37 -5.24
CA PHE A 478 19.01 19.31 -3.82
C PHE A 478 19.25 17.87 -3.38
N PHE A 479 18.32 16.96 -3.69
CA PHE A 479 18.40 15.54 -3.32
C PHE A 479 19.30 14.70 -4.25
N GLU A 480 19.92 15.30 -5.27
CA GLU A 480 20.82 14.61 -6.21
C GLU A 480 20.15 13.44 -6.95
N VAL A 481 18.90 13.63 -7.34
CA VAL A 481 18.11 12.67 -8.13
C VAL A 481 17.70 13.19 -9.51
N ASP A 482 18.27 14.33 -9.94
CA ASP A 482 18.08 14.87 -11.29
C ASP A 482 18.95 14.14 -12.35
N GLY A 483 18.67 14.39 -13.62
CA GLY A 483 19.40 13.75 -14.72
C GLY A 483 20.90 14.03 -14.70
N VAL A 484 21.34 15.16 -14.13
CA VAL A 484 22.76 15.47 -13.96
C VAL A 484 23.41 14.58 -12.90
N ALA A 485 22.75 14.41 -11.76
CA ALA A 485 23.25 13.53 -10.69
C ALA A 485 23.33 12.07 -11.17
N VAL A 486 22.31 11.60 -11.88
CA VAL A 486 22.30 10.25 -12.50
C VAL A 486 23.44 10.09 -13.50
N THR A 487 23.68 11.11 -14.34
CA THR A 487 24.80 11.12 -15.31
C THR A 487 26.15 11.03 -14.59
N LEU A 488 26.37 11.84 -13.56
CA LEU A 488 27.63 11.87 -12.83
C LEU A 488 27.86 10.57 -12.04
N ALA A 489 26.82 9.97 -11.45
CA ALA A 489 26.91 8.67 -10.81
C ALA A 489 27.34 7.59 -11.82
N ALA A 490 26.72 7.56 -13.00
CA ALA A 490 27.08 6.63 -14.07
C ALA A 490 28.53 6.80 -14.54
N LEU A 491 28.97 8.05 -14.80
CA LEU A 491 30.34 8.33 -15.18
C LEU A 491 31.32 7.96 -14.07
N SER A 492 30.99 8.23 -12.81
CA SER A 492 31.83 7.86 -11.65
C SER A 492 32.04 6.34 -11.59
N GLN A 493 30.98 5.54 -11.78
CA GLN A 493 31.10 4.08 -11.81
C GLN A 493 31.97 3.59 -12.97
N LEU A 494 31.83 4.18 -14.17
CA LEU A 494 32.66 3.83 -15.31
C LEU A 494 34.14 4.20 -15.09
N VAL A 495 34.43 5.32 -14.43
CA VAL A 495 35.82 5.67 -14.03
C VAL A 495 36.39 4.67 -13.04
N ARG A 496 35.64 4.32 -11.99
CA ARG A 496 36.06 3.33 -10.99
C ARG A 496 36.31 1.96 -11.61
N LYS A 497 35.57 1.59 -12.63
CA LYS A 497 35.72 0.35 -13.38
C LYS A 497 36.91 0.41 -14.38
N GLY A 498 37.37 1.61 -14.74
CA GLY A 498 38.43 1.80 -15.73
C GLY A 498 37.92 1.78 -17.19
N ASP A 499 36.64 1.91 -17.43
CA ASP A 499 36.06 1.95 -18.78
C ASP A 499 36.20 3.31 -19.45
N ILE A 500 36.35 4.39 -18.67
CA ILE A 500 36.63 5.77 -19.13
C ILE A 500 37.64 6.45 -18.23
N GLU A 501 38.30 7.47 -18.78
CA GLU A 501 39.27 8.31 -18.03
C GLU A 501 38.57 9.25 -17.05
N ALA A 502 39.20 9.52 -15.90
CA ALA A 502 38.68 10.46 -14.89
C ALA A 502 38.46 11.89 -15.44
N SER A 503 39.20 12.28 -16.49
CA SER A 503 39.02 13.56 -17.18
C SER A 503 37.63 13.73 -17.80
N VAL A 504 36.97 12.63 -18.20
CA VAL A 504 35.57 12.65 -18.73
C VAL A 504 34.61 13.08 -17.64
N TYR A 505 34.72 12.49 -16.43
CA TYR A 505 33.93 12.91 -15.27
C TYR A 505 34.16 14.37 -14.90
N GLN A 506 35.41 14.81 -14.84
CA GLN A 506 35.77 16.21 -14.53
C GLN A 506 35.17 17.18 -15.54
N LYS A 507 35.23 16.84 -16.84
CA LYS A 507 34.62 17.63 -17.92
C LYS A 507 33.11 17.73 -17.74
N ALA A 508 32.42 16.62 -17.39
CA ALA A 508 30.99 16.60 -17.13
C ALA A 508 30.63 17.45 -15.90
N ALA A 509 31.31 17.26 -14.77
CA ALA A 509 31.07 18.03 -13.55
C ALA A 509 31.22 19.53 -13.78
N LYS A 510 32.28 19.95 -14.52
CA LYS A 510 32.50 21.35 -14.91
C LYS A 510 31.38 21.85 -15.83
N LYS A 511 31.00 21.08 -16.85
CA LYS A 511 29.92 21.44 -17.79
C LYS A 511 28.61 21.71 -17.07
N PHE A 512 28.24 20.86 -16.12
CA PHE A 512 26.99 20.96 -15.37
C PHE A 512 27.10 21.87 -14.12
N GLY A 513 28.25 22.50 -13.88
CA GLY A 513 28.44 23.44 -12.76
C GLY A 513 28.34 22.78 -11.38
N ILE A 514 28.69 21.49 -11.26
CA ILE A 514 28.61 20.75 -10.00
C ILE A 514 29.89 20.94 -9.18
N SER A 515 29.71 21.38 -7.92
CA SER A 515 30.78 21.41 -6.93
C SER A 515 30.97 20.01 -6.33
N THR A 516 32.23 19.59 -6.23
CA THR A 516 32.60 18.35 -5.51
C THR A 516 32.70 18.56 -3.99
N LYS A 517 32.46 19.79 -3.51
CA LYS A 517 32.39 20.15 -2.09
C LYS A 517 30.97 20.52 -1.75
N ARG A 518 30.13 19.52 -1.49
CA ARG A 518 28.75 19.71 -1.00
C ARG A 518 28.63 19.16 0.41
N ASN A 519 27.77 19.78 1.21
CA ASN A 519 27.42 19.25 2.52
C ASN A 519 26.53 18.01 2.37
N ASP A 520 26.56 17.16 3.37
CA ASP A 520 25.62 16.05 3.45
C ASP A 520 24.19 16.59 3.59
N ILE A 521 23.31 16.14 2.70
CA ILE A 521 21.91 16.58 2.67
C ILE A 521 21.10 16.02 3.83
N THR A 522 21.57 14.96 4.48
CA THR A 522 20.91 14.36 5.65
C THR A 522 21.21 15.10 6.94
N GLU A 523 22.22 15.96 6.96
CA GLU A 523 22.63 16.78 8.10
C GLU A 523 22.03 18.20 8.10
N LEU A 524 21.19 18.53 7.11
CA LEU A 524 20.66 19.89 6.92
C LEU A 524 19.23 20.02 7.47
#